data_5936700db15658293ef07625eebebac2
#
_entry.id   5936700db15658293ef07625eebebac2
#
_cell.length_a   1.000
_cell.length_b   1.000
_cell.length_c   1.000
_cell.angle_alpha   90.00
_cell.angle_beta   90.00
_cell.angle_gamma   90.00
#
_symmetry.space_group_name_H-M   'P 1'
#
loop_
_entity.id
_entity.type
_entity.pdbx_description
1 polymer ?
#
loop_
_entity_poly.entity_id
_entity_poly.type
_entity_poly.pdbx_seq_one_letter_code
_entity_poly.pdbx_strand_id
1 'polypeptide(L)'
;VEKYYRTVDVKDDGTLVNGAIAQTPTALALVNVDQTNINQQTQTPRTLGNVADGVKDNDAVNVSQLNAAKVKYFSVNSTEAGNKNNDGATGPDAIAIGPGAVSNDVGSVALGRVAKANGAFTVALGGGNWQFKGAQANGVGTTALGTYSKTADGQNYQTVVGFGANTTKANATA
;
A
#
# COMPACT_ATOMS: atom_id res chain seq x y z
N VAL A 1 -3.29 11.53 37.87
CA VAL A 1 -4.11 10.58 37.10
C VAL A 1 -5.15 11.41 36.37
N GLU A 2 -5.16 11.33 35.03
CA GLU A 2 -6.16 12.00 34.21
C GLU A 2 -7.54 11.39 34.45
N LYS A 3 -8.55 12.27 34.52
CA LYS A 3 -9.94 11.88 34.70
C LYS A 3 -10.73 12.25 33.46
N TYR A 4 -11.61 11.36 33.05
CA TYR A 4 -12.48 11.52 31.89
C TYR A 4 -13.92 11.66 32.36
N TYR A 5 -14.69 12.49 31.68
CA TYR A 5 -16.09 12.73 31.99
C TYR A 5 -16.94 12.63 30.73
N ARG A 6 -18.22 12.25 30.88
CA ARG A 6 -19.15 12.26 29.75
C ARG A 6 -19.36 13.68 29.25
N THR A 7 -19.59 13.88 27.99
CA THR A 7 -19.82 15.20 27.39
C THR A 7 -20.96 15.96 28.08
N VAL A 8 -22.00 15.24 28.53
CA VAL A 8 -23.14 15.79 29.29
C VAL A 8 -22.74 16.31 30.67
N ASP A 9 -21.62 15.87 31.20
CA ASP A 9 -21.11 16.27 32.53
C ASP A 9 -20.10 17.42 32.41
N VAL A 10 -19.88 17.98 31.22
CA VAL A 10 -18.98 19.10 30.92
C VAL A 10 -19.78 20.23 30.32
N LYS A 11 -19.71 21.44 30.88
CA LYS A 11 -20.34 22.65 30.34
C LYS A 11 -19.54 23.21 29.17
N ASP A 12 -20.12 24.17 28.44
CA ASP A 12 -19.47 24.82 27.27
C ASP A 12 -18.17 25.56 27.65
N ASP A 13 -18.05 26.02 28.89
CA ASP A 13 -16.85 26.67 29.42
C ASP A 13 -15.77 25.65 29.87
N GLY A 14 -16.00 24.35 29.71
CA GLY A 14 -15.09 23.28 30.14
C GLY A 14 -15.21 22.90 31.61
N THR A 15 -16.07 23.55 32.40
CA THR A 15 -16.28 23.20 33.80
C THR A 15 -17.23 22.02 33.95
N LEU A 16 -17.09 21.27 35.06
CA LEU A 16 -17.93 20.11 35.30
C LEU A 16 -19.31 20.50 35.83
N VAL A 17 -20.33 19.75 35.45
CA VAL A 17 -21.65 19.81 36.10
C VAL A 17 -21.55 19.26 37.51
N ASN A 18 -22.32 19.83 38.41
CA ASN A 18 -22.34 19.35 39.80
C ASN A 18 -22.81 17.87 39.86
N GLY A 19 -22.01 17.06 40.54
CA GLY A 19 -22.26 15.59 40.58
C GLY A 19 -21.66 14.80 39.43
N ALA A 20 -20.85 15.41 38.54
CA ALA A 20 -20.15 14.69 37.48
C ALA A 20 -19.26 13.56 38.02
N ILE A 21 -19.41 12.36 37.47
CA ILE A 21 -18.65 11.18 37.89
C ILE A 21 -17.62 10.84 36.81
N ALA A 22 -16.34 10.74 37.23
CA ALA A 22 -15.28 10.30 36.34
C ALA A 22 -15.54 8.92 35.78
N GLN A 23 -15.30 8.75 34.47
CA GLN A 23 -15.52 7.52 33.75
C GLN A 23 -14.18 6.86 33.42
N THR A 24 -14.20 5.56 33.17
CA THR A 24 -13.10 4.84 32.51
C THR A 24 -13.46 4.65 31.05
N PRO A 25 -12.96 5.49 30.14
CA PRO A 25 -13.33 5.37 28.73
C PRO A 25 -12.66 4.17 28.11
N THR A 26 -13.36 3.50 27.20
CA THR A 26 -12.82 2.45 26.33
C THR A 26 -12.37 3.00 24.97
N ALA A 27 -12.81 4.20 24.61
CA ALA A 27 -12.44 4.89 23.37
C ALA A 27 -12.56 6.42 23.54
N LEU A 28 -11.76 7.16 22.79
CA LEU A 28 -11.88 8.60 22.61
C LEU A 28 -12.40 8.89 21.20
N ALA A 29 -13.53 9.58 21.08
CA ALA A 29 -14.06 10.06 19.81
C ALA A 29 -14.12 11.60 19.82
N LEU A 30 -13.69 12.21 18.71
CA LEU A 30 -13.85 13.63 18.45
C LEU A 30 -15.16 13.85 17.68
N VAL A 31 -16.21 14.24 18.37
CA VAL A 31 -17.55 14.41 17.80
C VAL A 31 -18.01 15.87 17.89
N ASN A 32 -18.90 16.26 16.99
CA ASN A 32 -19.64 17.50 17.13
C ASN A 32 -20.82 17.26 18.09
N VAL A 33 -20.87 18.00 19.20
CA VAL A 33 -21.96 17.87 20.14
C VAL A 33 -23.03 18.92 19.78
N ASP A 34 -24.23 18.46 19.43
CA ASP A 34 -25.40 19.32 19.37
C ASP A 34 -25.95 19.53 20.78
N GLN A 35 -25.79 20.71 21.32
CA GLN A 35 -26.24 21.09 22.66
C GLN A 35 -27.77 21.04 22.81
N THR A 36 -28.52 21.13 21.73
CA THR A 36 -29.97 21.07 21.74
C THR A 36 -30.50 19.64 21.60
N ASN A 37 -29.71 18.75 21.01
CA ASN A 37 -30.06 17.34 20.86
C ASN A 37 -28.83 16.44 20.96
N ILE A 38 -28.51 16.08 22.19
CA ILE A 38 -27.31 15.28 22.51
C ILE A 38 -27.31 13.88 21.87
N ASN A 39 -28.45 13.39 21.41
CA ASN A 39 -28.60 12.12 20.72
C ASN A 39 -28.32 12.23 19.21
N GLN A 40 -28.23 13.45 18.68
CA GLN A 40 -27.89 13.72 17.27
C GLN A 40 -26.48 14.30 17.13
N GLN A 41 -25.50 13.49 17.41
CA GLN A 41 -24.09 13.87 17.22
C GLN A 41 -23.69 13.64 15.77
N THR A 42 -23.26 14.67 15.06
CA THR A 42 -22.72 14.55 13.69
C THR A 42 -21.25 14.13 13.75
N GLN A 43 -20.92 13.01 13.12
CA GLN A 43 -19.54 12.51 13.00
C GLN A 43 -18.82 13.21 11.84
N THR A 44 -18.68 14.53 11.91
CA THR A 44 -17.85 15.28 10.95
C THR A 44 -16.37 15.11 11.34
N PRO A 45 -15.46 14.81 10.41
CA PRO A 45 -14.03 14.71 10.71
C PRO A 45 -13.51 15.98 11.40
N ARG A 46 -12.73 15.81 12.45
CA ARG A 46 -12.13 16.89 13.22
C ARG A 46 -10.61 16.77 13.20
N THR A 47 -9.92 17.90 13.26
CA THR A 47 -8.47 17.93 13.37
C THR A 47 -8.07 17.86 14.83
N LEU A 48 -7.21 16.90 15.18
CA LEU A 48 -6.48 16.89 16.46
C LEU A 48 -5.13 17.58 16.21
N GLY A 49 -5.00 18.79 16.70
CA GLY A 49 -3.78 19.59 16.56
C GLY A 49 -2.84 19.44 17.75
N ASN A 50 -1.61 19.97 17.60
CA ASN A 50 -0.58 20.01 18.65
C ASN A 50 -0.24 18.63 19.23
N VAL A 51 -0.21 17.61 18.38
CA VAL A 51 0.20 16.24 18.75
C VAL A 51 1.73 16.18 18.72
N ALA A 52 2.35 15.89 19.87
CA ALA A 52 3.78 15.64 19.95
C ALA A 52 4.17 14.36 19.21
N ASP A 53 5.47 14.17 18.94
CA ASP A 53 5.96 12.95 18.32
C ASP A 53 5.66 11.73 19.20
N GLY A 54 5.08 10.70 18.60
CA GLY A 54 4.89 9.39 19.24
C GLY A 54 6.25 8.74 19.52
N VAL A 55 6.38 8.12 20.69
CA VAL A 55 7.63 7.47 21.14
C VAL A 55 7.43 5.99 21.39
N LYS A 56 6.23 5.60 21.83
CA LYS A 56 5.87 4.21 22.13
C LYS A 56 4.98 3.64 21.02
N ASP A 57 4.94 2.34 20.89
CA ASP A 57 4.19 1.62 19.84
C ASP A 57 2.69 1.97 19.77
N ASN A 58 2.11 2.43 20.88
CA ASN A 58 0.68 2.78 20.96
C ASN A 58 0.43 4.30 20.96
N ASP A 59 1.44 5.12 20.72
CA ASP A 59 1.27 6.57 20.65
C ASP A 59 0.71 6.99 19.29
N ALA A 60 0.02 8.14 19.27
CA ALA A 60 -0.42 8.74 18.01
C ALA A 60 0.77 9.26 17.20
N VAL A 61 0.75 9.02 15.88
CA VAL A 61 1.74 9.54 14.96
C VAL A 61 1.27 10.88 14.39
N ASN A 62 2.11 11.90 14.44
CA ASN A 62 1.82 13.19 13.83
C ASN A 62 2.28 13.26 12.36
N VAL A 63 1.87 14.34 11.66
CA VAL A 63 2.17 14.54 10.23
C VAL A 63 3.67 14.67 9.96
N SER A 64 4.46 15.20 10.91
CA SER A 64 5.91 15.32 10.77
C SER A 64 6.57 13.93 10.69
N GLN A 65 6.22 13.05 11.61
CA GLN A 65 6.69 11.66 11.62
C GLN A 65 6.25 10.89 10.36
N LEU A 66 4.99 11.07 9.92
CA LEU A 66 4.51 10.48 8.67
C LEU A 66 5.31 10.97 7.45
N ASN A 67 5.62 12.28 7.39
CA ASN A 67 6.44 12.83 6.30
C ASN A 67 7.89 12.33 6.35
N ALA A 68 8.46 12.15 7.53
CA ALA A 68 9.79 11.58 7.70
C ALA A 68 9.86 10.09 7.28
N ALA A 69 8.79 9.35 7.49
CA ALA A 69 8.67 7.93 7.14
C ALA A 69 8.43 7.68 5.64
N LYS A 70 8.14 8.72 4.83
CA LYS A 70 7.96 8.57 3.38
C LYS A 70 9.21 8.01 2.73
N VAL A 71 9.03 7.03 1.87
CA VAL A 71 10.11 6.45 1.06
C VAL A 71 10.73 7.55 0.19
N LYS A 72 12.04 7.76 0.34
CA LYS A 72 12.81 8.74 -0.46
C LYS A 72 13.32 8.07 -1.73
N TYR A 73 13.42 8.85 -2.82
CA TYR A 73 13.93 8.40 -4.12
C TYR A 73 13.14 7.26 -4.77
N PHE A 74 11.93 6.99 -4.30
CA PHE A 74 10.99 6.06 -4.91
C PHE A 74 9.71 6.81 -5.27
N SER A 75 9.39 6.88 -6.55
CA SER A 75 8.25 7.64 -7.05
C SER A 75 7.57 6.90 -8.19
N VAL A 76 6.25 6.84 -8.15
CA VAL A 76 5.41 6.33 -9.23
C VAL A 76 4.34 7.36 -9.53
N ASN A 77 4.34 7.90 -10.77
CA ASN A 77 3.30 8.80 -11.25
C ASN A 77 2.34 8.01 -12.13
N SER A 78 1.22 7.59 -11.60
CA SER A 78 0.23 6.79 -12.33
C SER A 78 -1.17 6.93 -11.73
N THR A 79 -2.18 6.87 -12.62
CA THR A 79 -3.60 6.76 -12.27
C THR A 79 -4.14 5.33 -12.47
N GLU A 80 -3.30 4.40 -12.86
CA GLU A 80 -3.67 2.99 -13.08
C GLU A 80 -4.17 2.33 -11.80
N ALA A 81 -5.21 1.50 -11.91
CA ALA A 81 -5.81 0.82 -10.78
C ALA A 81 -4.99 -0.42 -10.32
N GLY A 82 -4.34 -1.11 -11.26
CA GLY A 82 -3.61 -2.35 -10.96
C GLY A 82 -2.40 -2.12 -10.05
N ASN A 83 -2.23 -2.96 -9.05
CA ASN A 83 -1.22 -2.87 -7.99
C ASN A 83 -1.23 -1.53 -7.21
N LYS A 84 -2.31 -0.79 -7.28
CA LYS A 84 -2.47 0.47 -6.55
C LYS A 84 -2.48 0.27 -5.03
N ASN A 85 -3.01 -0.85 -4.59
CA ASN A 85 -3.15 -1.23 -3.18
C ASN A 85 -2.00 -2.14 -2.71
N ASN A 86 -0.89 -2.23 -3.46
CA ASN A 86 0.21 -3.17 -3.21
C ASN A 86 -0.25 -4.65 -3.23
N ASP A 87 -1.15 -4.99 -4.13
CA ASP A 87 -1.81 -6.29 -4.26
C ASP A 87 -1.35 -7.09 -5.51
N GLY A 88 -0.34 -6.59 -6.22
CA GLY A 88 0.20 -7.24 -7.41
C GLY A 88 1.11 -8.44 -7.15
N ALA A 89 1.63 -8.60 -5.93
CA ALA A 89 2.42 -9.76 -5.53
C ALA A 89 1.49 -10.76 -4.82
N THR A 90 1.19 -11.88 -5.46
CA THR A 90 0.28 -12.92 -4.93
C THR A 90 0.99 -14.24 -4.61
N GLY A 91 2.18 -14.48 -5.16
CA GLY A 91 3.00 -15.62 -4.81
C GLY A 91 3.74 -15.43 -3.47
N PRO A 92 4.07 -16.52 -2.74
CA PRO A 92 4.93 -16.44 -1.57
C PRO A 92 6.28 -15.80 -1.93
N ASP A 93 6.78 -14.91 -1.07
CA ASP A 93 8.06 -14.20 -1.26
C ASP A 93 8.19 -13.44 -2.60
N ALA A 94 7.06 -13.09 -3.23
CA ALA A 94 7.02 -12.39 -4.50
C ALA A 94 7.12 -10.88 -4.34
N ILE A 95 7.62 -10.19 -5.37
CA ILE A 95 7.75 -8.73 -5.42
C ILE A 95 7.07 -8.21 -6.69
N ALA A 96 6.16 -7.24 -6.54
CA ALA A 96 5.56 -6.53 -7.66
C ALA A 96 5.67 -5.01 -7.45
N ILE A 97 6.40 -4.32 -8.32
CA ILE A 97 6.62 -2.88 -8.25
C ILE A 97 6.20 -2.22 -9.57
N GLY A 98 5.31 -1.28 -9.48
CA GLY A 98 4.82 -0.49 -10.63
C GLY A 98 3.34 -0.70 -10.92
N PRO A 99 2.73 0.25 -11.66
CA PRO A 99 1.31 0.17 -12.02
C PRO A 99 1.00 -1.09 -12.82
N GLY A 100 0.05 -1.89 -12.35
CA GLY A 100 -0.34 -3.13 -12.99
C GLY A 100 0.75 -4.22 -13.03
N ALA A 101 1.84 -4.09 -12.28
CA ALA A 101 2.82 -5.15 -12.11
C ALA A 101 2.19 -6.35 -11.39
N VAL A 102 2.51 -7.56 -11.84
CA VAL A 102 1.94 -8.81 -11.30
C VAL A 102 3.04 -9.85 -11.11
N SER A 103 3.10 -10.44 -9.92
CA SER A 103 4.07 -11.46 -9.53
C SER A 103 3.31 -12.60 -8.84
N ASN A 104 3.09 -13.72 -9.57
CA ASN A 104 2.07 -14.71 -9.20
C ASN A 104 2.62 -15.95 -8.49
N ASP A 105 3.91 -16.18 -8.52
CA ASP A 105 4.47 -17.43 -8.04
C ASP A 105 5.64 -17.19 -7.08
N VAL A 106 6.06 -18.24 -6.40
CA VAL A 106 7.07 -18.19 -5.34
C VAL A 106 8.38 -17.55 -5.82
N GLY A 107 8.90 -16.61 -5.03
CA GLY A 107 10.17 -15.93 -5.28
C GLY A 107 10.24 -15.19 -6.61
N SER A 108 9.11 -14.83 -7.19
CA SER A 108 9.07 -14.11 -8.47
C SER A 108 9.16 -12.58 -8.27
N VAL A 109 9.71 -11.88 -9.26
CA VAL A 109 9.91 -10.42 -9.23
C VAL A 109 9.38 -9.79 -10.51
N ALA A 110 8.42 -8.87 -10.38
CA ALA A 110 7.91 -8.06 -11.47
C ALA A 110 8.18 -6.56 -11.20
N LEU A 111 8.94 -5.91 -12.07
CA LEU A 111 9.24 -4.48 -11.94
C LEU A 111 8.95 -3.74 -13.26
N GLY A 112 8.07 -2.79 -13.18
CA GLY A 112 7.67 -1.93 -14.28
C GLY A 112 6.17 -1.97 -14.54
N ARG A 113 5.65 -0.98 -15.27
CA ARG A 113 4.24 -0.93 -15.63
C ARG A 113 3.83 -2.17 -16.41
N VAL A 114 2.81 -2.89 -15.93
CA VAL A 114 2.26 -4.14 -16.48
C VAL A 114 3.29 -5.25 -16.73
N ALA A 115 4.42 -5.24 -16.03
CA ALA A 115 5.36 -6.35 -15.98
C ALA A 115 4.69 -7.58 -15.33
N LYS A 116 4.99 -8.79 -15.84
CA LYS A 116 4.39 -10.04 -15.37
C LYS A 116 5.43 -11.13 -15.12
N ALA A 117 5.57 -11.53 -13.88
CA ALA A 117 6.35 -12.68 -13.46
C ALA A 117 5.37 -13.81 -13.06
N ASN A 118 5.12 -14.74 -14.00
CA ASN A 118 4.06 -15.74 -13.87
C ASN A 118 4.57 -17.13 -13.42
N GLY A 119 5.88 -17.35 -13.41
CA GLY A 119 6.47 -18.61 -12.95
C GLY A 119 7.28 -18.45 -11.67
N ALA A 120 7.58 -19.56 -11.01
CA ALA A 120 8.42 -19.57 -9.83
C ALA A 120 9.87 -19.12 -10.14
N PHE A 121 10.47 -18.34 -9.23
CA PHE A 121 11.85 -17.87 -9.33
C PHE A 121 12.14 -17.08 -10.62
N THR A 122 11.17 -16.29 -11.08
CA THR A 122 11.26 -15.52 -12.32
C THR A 122 11.56 -14.05 -12.07
N VAL A 123 12.16 -13.41 -13.07
CA VAL A 123 12.36 -11.96 -13.08
C VAL A 123 11.77 -11.36 -14.34
N ALA A 124 10.81 -10.47 -14.22
CA ALA A 124 10.26 -9.67 -15.29
C ALA A 124 10.55 -8.18 -15.03
N LEU A 125 11.49 -7.60 -15.75
CA LEU A 125 11.90 -6.21 -15.62
C LEU A 125 11.70 -5.45 -16.93
N GLY A 126 10.72 -4.57 -16.96
CA GLY A 126 10.44 -3.74 -18.13
C GLY A 126 9.00 -3.26 -18.15
N GLY A 127 8.83 -1.94 -18.27
CA GLY A 127 7.52 -1.34 -18.36
C GLY A 127 6.89 -1.48 -19.73
N GLY A 128 5.58 -1.48 -19.78
CA GLY A 128 4.79 -1.45 -21.01
C GLY A 128 3.95 -0.18 -21.13
N ASN A 129 3.18 -0.09 -22.18
CA ASN A 129 2.20 0.97 -22.41
C ASN A 129 0.91 0.38 -23.00
N TRP A 130 0.02 1.22 -23.54
CA TRP A 130 -1.21 0.76 -24.18
C TRP A 130 -0.95 -0.07 -25.46
N GLN A 131 0.20 0.07 -26.09
CA GLN A 131 0.58 -0.63 -27.33
C GLN A 131 1.44 -1.87 -27.05
N PHE A 132 2.40 -1.76 -26.15
CA PHE A 132 3.33 -2.82 -25.80
C PHE A 132 3.12 -3.28 -24.37
N LYS A 133 3.07 -4.58 -24.16
CA LYS A 133 3.04 -5.16 -22.81
C LYS A 133 4.37 -4.89 -22.10
N GLY A 134 4.37 -4.96 -20.78
CA GLY A 134 5.59 -5.04 -19.99
C GLY A 134 6.34 -6.36 -20.24
N ALA A 135 7.50 -6.50 -19.61
CA ALA A 135 8.23 -7.76 -19.62
C ALA A 135 7.36 -8.92 -19.10
N GLN A 136 7.44 -10.10 -19.71
CA GLN A 136 6.68 -11.29 -19.35
C GLN A 136 7.60 -12.50 -19.17
N ALA A 137 7.79 -12.92 -17.91
CA ALA A 137 8.53 -14.12 -17.55
C ALA A 137 7.55 -15.23 -17.15
N ASN A 138 7.38 -16.27 -17.98
CA ASN A 138 6.25 -17.20 -17.92
C ASN A 138 6.59 -18.62 -17.46
N GLY A 139 7.85 -19.05 -17.53
CA GLY A 139 8.26 -20.38 -17.05
C GLY A 139 9.06 -20.32 -15.75
N VAL A 140 9.35 -21.45 -15.16
CA VAL A 140 10.17 -21.53 -13.94
C VAL A 140 11.61 -21.09 -14.22
N GLY A 141 12.18 -20.27 -13.34
CA GLY A 141 13.58 -19.83 -13.45
C GLY A 141 13.86 -18.99 -14.68
N THR A 142 12.87 -18.23 -15.20
CA THR A 142 13.04 -17.42 -16.40
C THR A 142 13.32 -15.95 -16.08
N THR A 143 14.03 -15.29 -17.00
CA THR A 143 14.31 -13.85 -16.93
C THR A 143 13.83 -13.16 -18.18
N ALA A 144 13.00 -12.14 -18.06
CA ALA A 144 12.59 -11.26 -19.14
C ALA A 144 12.99 -9.81 -18.81
N LEU A 145 13.91 -9.24 -19.56
CA LEU A 145 14.44 -7.89 -19.36
C LEU A 145 14.20 -7.04 -20.62
N GLY A 146 13.36 -6.06 -20.52
CA GLY A 146 13.01 -5.13 -21.58
C GLY A 146 11.51 -5.02 -21.81
N THR A 147 11.06 -3.89 -22.33
CA THR A 147 9.67 -3.70 -22.75
C THR A 147 9.29 -4.70 -23.82
N TYR A 148 8.13 -5.34 -23.71
CA TYR A 148 7.62 -6.33 -24.65
C TYR A 148 8.50 -7.60 -24.78
N SER A 149 9.52 -7.78 -23.93
CA SER A 149 10.26 -9.04 -23.85
C SER A 149 9.37 -10.14 -23.29
N LYS A 150 9.50 -11.36 -23.82
CA LYS A 150 8.66 -12.49 -23.40
C LYS A 150 9.42 -13.80 -23.42
N THR A 151 9.43 -14.55 -22.31
CA THR A 151 9.80 -15.97 -22.32
C THR A 151 8.59 -16.82 -22.73
N ALA A 152 8.83 -17.94 -23.39
CA ALA A 152 7.76 -18.83 -23.88
C ALA A 152 6.95 -19.41 -22.71
N ASP A 153 5.66 -19.53 -22.91
CA ASP A 153 4.75 -20.11 -21.93
C ASP A 153 5.06 -21.60 -21.70
N GLY A 154 5.10 -22.03 -20.45
CA GLY A 154 5.34 -23.41 -20.06
C GLY A 154 6.77 -23.93 -20.34
N GLN A 155 7.69 -23.07 -20.73
CA GLN A 155 9.09 -23.42 -20.95
C GLN A 155 9.95 -22.82 -19.85
N ASN A 156 10.89 -23.57 -19.30
CA ASN A 156 11.70 -23.18 -18.14
C ASN A 156 13.11 -22.73 -18.54
N TYR A 157 13.78 -22.04 -17.60
CA TYR A 157 15.19 -21.66 -17.68
C TYR A 157 15.55 -20.85 -18.93
N GLN A 158 14.72 -19.85 -19.24
CA GLN A 158 14.93 -18.97 -20.39
C GLN A 158 15.43 -17.61 -19.95
N THR A 159 16.23 -16.97 -20.78
CA THR A 159 16.64 -15.58 -20.60
C THR A 159 16.38 -14.79 -21.86
N VAL A 160 15.63 -13.70 -21.77
CA VAL A 160 15.42 -12.74 -22.85
C VAL A 160 15.83 -11.35 -22.43
N VAL A 161 16.61 -10.67 -23.25
CA VAL A 161 17.12 -9.33 -22.99
C VAL A 161 16.94 -8.45 -24.23
N GLY A 162 16.20 -7.37 -24.08
CA GLY A 162 15.98 -6.39 -25.14
C GLY A 162 14.52 -6.14 -25.42
N PHE A 163 14.24 -5.06 -26.15
CA PHE A 163 12.90 -4.74 -26.60
C PHE A 163 12.37 -5.82 -27.55
N GLY A 164 11.23 -6.42 -27.22
CA GLY A 164 10.57 -7.43 -28.06
C GLY A 164 11.31 -8.76 -28.17
N ALA A 165 12.41 -8.97 -27.41
CA ALA A 165 13.11 -10.25 -27.40
C ALA A 165 12.17 -11.37 -26.96
N ASN A 166 12.25 -12.53 -27.60
CA ASN A 166 11.36 -13.65 -27.36
C ASN A 166 12.08 -14.99 -27.50
N THR A 167 11.83 -15.91 -26.60
CA THR A 167 12.26 -17.30 -26.68
C THR A 167 11.08 -18.22 -26.95
N THR A 168 11.34 -19.38 -27.56
CA THR A 168 10.30 -20.36 -27.91
C THR A 168 10.57 -21.74 -27.31
N LYS A 169 11.74 -21.98 -26.72
CA LYS A 169 12.16 -23.28 -26.16
C LYS A 169 12.77 -23.13 -24.80
N ALA A 170 12.73 -24.20 -24.01
CA ALA A 170 13.42 -24.25 -22.73
C ALA A 170 14.94 -24.07 -22.89
N ASN A 171 15.61 -23.58 -21.85
CA ASN A 171 17.06 -23.32 -21.80
C ASN A 171 17.56 -22.36 -22.94
N ALA A 172 16.69 -21.52 -23.47
CA ALA A 172 17.03 -20.60 -24.55
C ALA A 172 17.43 -19.22 -24.02
N THR A 173 18.33 -18.55 -24.74
CA THR A 173 18.68 -17.14 -24.54
C THR A 173 18.41 -16.35 -25.82
N ALA A 174 17.84 -15.16 -25.71
CA ALA A 174 17.56 -14.24 -26.82
C ALA A 174 17.79 -12.77 -26.41
#